data_5b6e0e953787084167b46f38fc283b5c
#
_entry.id   5b6e0e953787084167b46f38fc283b5c
#
_cell.length_a   1.000
_cell.length_b   1.000
_cell.length_c   1.000
_cell.angle_alpha   90.00
_cell.angle_beta   90.00
_cell.angle_gamma   90.00
#
_symmetry.space_group_name_H-M   'P 1'
#
loop_
_entity.id
_entity.type
_entity.pdbx_description
1 polymer ?
#
loop_
_entity_poly.entity_id
_entity_poly.type
_entity_poly.pdbx_seq_one_letter_code
_entity_poly.pdbx_strand_id
1 'polypeptide(L)'
;MNLRYQKKTGLRTRGLFFITAAIVVLIVTGIYIKDQVLPSTKHVKPDFHGLAKPIFVGGELQEASAIGSKEGIKLPLSVVQKNIDSTIRYEKKSKTIIMATHDKLIHFKTDELTGRVNSKPFELFFTAEQVKGTLYLPIAPLEELYGLQVKEDPSTGTVTLFKSGDQVQMAKTIKLKKEDKTIPLREGPSIHKPIVYDVKQGESLRIWADLDGWYKVQLENGIVGFLQDSDVEMGEQLSIEQIPAANEKPNAKIEGPINLIWEAVYNKSPDVSQIGPLPGVNVVSPTWFSLLDGEGNVQSKADMGYVKWAHENNMQVWALFSNSFEPKLTTEALSTFDRRFQMIQQVMSYAQIYRLDGINIDFENIYTKDKENFTQFVRELTPMLRAQGLIVSVDVTPKSNSEMWSAFLDRQSLGELVDYMMVMSYDEHWASSPRAGSVSSLPWAENAMRKIIEEDQVPADKLLLGIPLYTRIWTEKPVDGKTKVSSKTAGMKAIQELIEKKQLKPQLDEATGQNYVEYEEDGAKRRIWIEDQTSLQARVKLAQELGLAGTASWTRSFALPEAWDVLAR
;
A
#
# COMPACT_ATOMS: atom_id res chain seq x y z
N MET A 1 107.00 -2.87 -39.90
CA MET A 1 106.63 -3.89 -38.90
C MET A 1 105.50 -3.30 -38.05
N ASN A 2 104.25 -3.57 -38.40
CA ASN A 2 103.05 -2.96 -37.84
C ASN A 2 102.45 -3.89 -36.78
N LEU A 3 102.45 -3.45 -35.53
CA LEU A 3 101.74 -4.10 -34.48
C LEU A 3 100.36 -3.42 -34.29
N ARG A 4 99.26 -4.13 -34.57
CA ARG A 4 97.89 -3.76 -34.35
C ARG A 4 97.54 -3.91 -32.83
N TYR A 5 97.13 -2.82 -32.20
CA TYR A 5 96.49 -2.81 -30.92
C TYR A 5 94.98 -3.10 -31.06
N GLN A 6 94.51 -4.25 -30.54
CA GLN A 6 93.11 -4.51 -30.47
C GLN A 6 92.59 -3.94 -29.13
N LYS A 7 91.62 -3.01 -29.20
CA LYS A 7 90.90 -2.47 -28.06
C LYS A 7 89.85 -3.46 -27.52
N LYS A 8 90.06 -4.03 -26.36
CA LYS A 8 89.01 -4.73 -25.60
C LYS A 8 88.03 -3.71 -24.93
N THR A 9 86.95 -3.32 -25.61
CA THR A 9 85.92 -2.41 -25.11
C THR A 9 84.55 -3.08 -24.87
N GLY A 10 84.45 -4.42 -24.99
CA GLY A 10 83.14 -5.09 -24.95
C GLY A 10 82.63 -5.62 -23.58
N LEU A 11 83.47 -5.66 -22.54
CA LEU A 11 83.11 -6.30 -21.27
C LEU A 11 82.56 -5.34 -20.23
N ARG A 12 82.94 -4.07 -20.25
CA ARG A 12 82.46 -3.07 -19.26
C ARG A 12 81.06 -2.55 -19.52
N THR A 13 80.64 -2.46 -20.77
CA THR A 13 79.27 -1.99 -21.14
C THR A 13 78.21 -3.05 -20.86
N ARG A 14 78.51 -4.35 -21.01
CA ARG A 14 77.54 -5.42 -20.66
C ARG A 14 77.32 -5.51 -19.15
N GLY A 15 78.37 -5.34 -18.32
CA GLY A 15 78.24 -5.32 -16.87
C GLY A 15 77.42 -4.13 -16.34
N LEU A 16 77.62 -2.96 -16.95
CA LEU A 16 76.85 -1.77 -16.59
C LEU A 16 75.35 -1.92 -16.95
N PHE A 17 75.05 -2.55 -18.12
CA PHE A 17 73.69 -2.83 -18.55
C PHE A 17 72.97 -3.81 -17.59
N PHE A 18 73.62 -4.87 -17.15
CA PHE A 18 73.05 -5.81 -16.19
C PHE A 18 72.84 -5.19 -14.78
N ILE A 19 73.74 -4.32 -14.34
CA ILE A 19 73.56 -3.59 -13.07
C ILE A 19 72.40 -2.61 -13.16
N THR A 20 72.24 -1.87 -14.26
CA THR A 20 71.13 -0.95 -14.46
C THR A 20 69.80 -1.70 -14.58
N ALA A 21 69.76 -2.83 -15.29
CA ALA A 21 68.57 -3.68 -15.40
C ALA A 21 68.17 -4.26 -14.01
N ALA A 22 69.14 -4.72 -13.23
CA ALA A 22 68.88 -5.20 -11.86
C ALA A 22 68.37 -4.09 -10.92
N ILE A 23 68.88 -2.87 -11.03
CA ILE A 23 68.38 -1.71 -10.25
C ILE A 23 66.96 -1.36 -10.68
N VAL A 24 66.66 -1.36 -11.99
CA VAL A 24 65.27 -1.10 -12.49
C VAL A 24 64.33 -2.18 -12.00
N VAL A 25 64.71 -3.47 -12.05
CA VAL A 25 63.88 -4.57 -11.52
C VAL A 25 63.68 -4.41 -10.00
N LEU A 26 64.71 -4.05 -9.25
CA LEU A 26 64.57 -3.80 -7.79
C LEU A 26 63.66 -2.60 -7.47
N ILE A 27 63.76 -1.53 -8.28
CA ILE A 27 62.90 -0.37 -8.14
C ILE A 27 61.44 -0.74 -8.48
N VAL A 28 61.20 -1.43 -9.58
CA VAL A 28 59.85 -1.89 -10.02
C VAL A 28 59.28 -2.87 -9.01
N THR A 29 60.10 -3.82 -8.53
CA THR A 29 59.71 -4.75 -7.45
C THR A 29 59.42 -4.01 -6.13
N GLY A 30 60.23 -3.02 -5.78
CA GLY A 30 60.02 -2.18 -4.60
C GLY A 30 58.74 -1.35 -4.70
N ILE A 31 58.45 -0.79 -5.87
CA ILE A 31 57.18 -0.07 -6.12
C ILE A 31 56.01 -1.05 -6.05
N TYR A 32 56.13 -2.24 -6.69
CA TYR A 32 55.09 -3.27 -6.66
C TYR A 32 54.82 -3.77 -5.22
N ILE A 33 55.84 -4.04 -4.42
CA ILE A 33 55.71 -4.43 -3.00
C ILE A 33 55.04 -3.30 -2.22
N LYS A 34 55.45 -2.05 -2.43
CA LYS A 34 54.88 -0.89 -1.78
C LYS A 34 53.36 -0.75 -2.11
N ASP A 35 52.99 -0.92 -3.37
CA ASP A 35 51.60 -0.69 -3.81
C ASP A 35 50.68 -1.91 -3.62
N GLN A 36 51.23 -3.13 -3.53
CA GLN A 36 50.44 -4.36 -3.42
C GLN A 36 50.55 -5.06 -2.06
N VAL A 37 51.61 -4.81 -1.27
CA VAL A 37 51.86 -5.55 -0.03
C VAL A 37 51.77 -4.67 1.21
N LEU A 38 52.15 -3.39 1.13
CA LEU A 38 52.14 -2.52 2.30
C LEU A 38 50.81 -1.81 2.48
N PRO A 39 50.21 -1.82 3.70
CA PRO A 39 48.98 -1.10 3.97
C PRO A 39 49.17 0.41 3.81
N SER A 40 48.12 1.08 3.31
CA SER A 40 48.10 2.55 3.24
C SER A 40 48.16 3.17 4.65
N THR A 41 49.02 4.16 4.81
CA THR A 41 49.12 5.02 5.99
C THR A 41 48.52 6.40 5.75
N LYS A 42 47.91 6.61 4.57
CA LYS A 42 47.28 7.88 4.20
C LYS A 42 46.00 8.08 5.01
N HIS A 43 45.92 9.19 5.73
CA HIS A 43 44.69 9.62 6.42
C HIS A 43 43.89 10.58 5.54
N VAL A 44 42.57 10.41 5.54
CA VAL A 44 41.59 11.30 4.91
C VAL A 44 40.50 11.61 5.93
N LYS A 45 39.87 12.77 5.81
CA LYS A 45 38.70 13.07 6.65
C LYS A 45 37.51 12.26 6.16
N PRO A 46 36.60 11.81 7.05
CA PRO A 46 35.32 11.26 6.63
C PRO A 46 34.63 12.22 5.67
N ASP A 47 34.20 11.70 4.52
CA ASP A 47 33.48 12.51 3.52
C ASP A 47 31.98 12.40 3.73
N PHE A 48 31.38 13.46 4.21
CA PHE A 48 29.94 13.59 4.36
C PHE A 48 29.31 14.39 3.21
N HIS A 49 29.98 14.50 2.06
CA HIS A 49 29.51 15.23 0.87
C HIS A 49 29.10 16.67 1.16
N GLY A 50 29.77 17.32 2.12
CA GLY A 50 29.49 18.70 2.52
C GLY A 50 28.22 18.88 3.36
N LEU A 51 27.60 17.80 3.83
CA LEU A 51 26.43 17.84 4.70
C LEU A 51 26.83 18.33 6.10
N ALA A 52 26.14 19.35 6.61
CA ALA A 52 26.43 19.93 7.93
C ALA A 52 25.99 19.01 9.09
N LYS A 53 24.91 18.26 8.89
CA LYS A 53 24.37 17.29 9.86
C LYS A 53 23.97 16.02 9.10
N PRO A 54 24.95 15.16 8.76
CA PRO A 54 24.74 13.97 7.94
C PRO A 54 23.82 12.95 8.62
N ILE A 55 22.92 12.35 7.84
CA ILE A 55 21.97 11.33 8.32
C ILE A 55 22.43 9.96 7.84
N PHE A 56 22.47 8.97 8.74
CA PHE A 56 22.74 7.58 8.44
C PHE A 56 21.54 6.69 8.77
N VAL A 57 21.23 5.78 7.85
CA VAL A 57 20.21 4.73 8.02
C VAL A 57 20.82 3.42 7.58
N GLY A 58 20.89 2.42 8.46
CA GLY A 58 21.52 1.14 8.14
C GLY A 58 22.99 1.25 7.72
N GLY A 59 23.73 2.25 8.26
CA GLY A 59 25.11 2.53 7.87
C GLY A 59 25.30 3.22 6.52
N GLU A 60 24.21 3.65 5.86
CA GLU A 60 24.25 4.37 4.59
C GLU A 60 24.00 5.86 4.79
N LEU A 61 24.89 6.71 4.24
CA LEU A 61 24.75 8.17 4.24
C LEU A 61 23.58 8.58 3.35
N GLN A 62 22.68 9.41 3.87
CA GLN A 62 21.58 9.95 3.11
C GLN A 62 21.97 11.24 2.36
N GLU A 63 21.22 11.57 1.30
CA GLU A 63 21.54 12.69 0.41
C GLU A 63 21.25 14.08 1.01
N ALA A 64 20.54 14.15 2.12
CA ALA A 64 20.11 15.38 2.75
C ALA A 64 20.52 15.46 4.23
N SER A 65 20.71 16.68 4.73
CA SER A 65 21.13 16.99 6.09
C SER A 65 19.94 17.12 7.03
N ALA A 66 20.05 16.65 8.26
CA ALA A 66 19.13 17.05 9.33
C ALA A 66 19.37 18.51 9.74
N ILE A 67 18.42 19.09 10.47
CA ILE A 67 18.54 20.39 11.14
C ILE A 67 18.15 20.29 12.61
N GLY A 68 18.45 21.32 13.39
CA GLY A 68 18.19 21.31 14.84
C GLY A 68 19.18 20.46 15.62
N SER A 69 18.91 20.21 16.90
CA SER A 69 19.74 19.38 17.78
C SER A 69 18.91 18.79 18.92
N LYS A 70 19.35 17.66 19.47
CA LYS A 70 18.65 16.92 20.53
C LYS A 70 17.18 16.65 20.14
N GLU A 71 16.22 16.94 21.03
CA GLU A 71 14.79 16.78 20.78
C GLU A 71 14.26 17.68 19.66
N GLY A 72 15.00 18.75 19.31
CA GLY A 72 14.68 19.66 18.20
C GLY A 72 15.23 19.23 16.84
N ILE A 73 15.76 18.02 16.72
CA ILE A 73 16.16 17.47 15.42
C ILE A 73 14.94 17.37 14.52
N LYS A 74 15.14 17.78 13.27
CA LYS A 74 14.13 17.63 12.21
C LYS A 74 14.77 16.94 11.01
N LEU A 75 14.03 16.01 10.43
CA LEU A 75 14.45 15.21 9.29
C LEU A 75 13.81 15.72 8.00
N PRO A 76 14.55 15.75 6.88
CA PRO A 76 13.96 16.06 5.58
C PRO A 76 12.86 15.07 5.24
N LEU A 77 11.71 15.56 4.75
CA LEU A 77 10.60 14.69 4.34
C LEU A 77 11.06 13.61 3.34
N SER A 78 11.94 13.95 2.40
CA SER A 78 12.47 12.98 1.42
C SER A 78 13.23 11.82 2.06
N VAL A 79 13.97 12.06 3.14
CA VAL A 79 14.67 11.00 3.89
C VAL A 79 13.67 10.11 4.63
N VAL A 80 12.64 10.72 5.22
CA VAL A 80 11.57 10.00 5.93
C VAL A 80 10.77 9.13 4.94
N GLN A 81 10.36 9.69 3.80
CA GLN A 81 9.63 8.95 2.76
C GLN A 81 10.45 7.80 2.18
N LYS A 82 11.75 8.00 1.95
CA LYS A 82 12.62 6.97 1.38
C LYS A 82 12.86 5.79 2.33
N ASN A 83 12.98 6.06 3.64
CA ASN A 83 13.49 5.07 4.59
C ASN A 83 12.46 4.57 5.60
N ILE A 84 11.36 5.30 5.84
CA ILE A 84 10.41 5.01 6.91
C ILE A 84 9.02 4.72 6.33
N ASP A 85 8.41 5.71 5.68
CA ASP A 85 7.08 5.57 5.10
C ASP A 85 6.93 6.46 3.86
N SER A 86 6.89 5.84 2.69
CA SER A 86 6.75 6.52 1.40
C SER A 86 5.38 7.18 1.20
N THR A 87 4.39 6.82 2.02
CA THR A 87 3.01 7.31 1.89
C THR A 87 2.77 8.62 2.63
N ILE A 88 3.72 9.09 3.45
CA ILE A 88 3.62 10.39 4.11
C ILE A 88 3.43 11.48 3.07
N ARG A 89 2.35 12.25 3.22
CA ARG A 89 1.96 13.26 2.25
C ARG A 89 2.07 14.66 2.83
N TYR A 90 2.60 15.59 2.03
CA TYR A 90 2.53 17.03 2.29
C TYR A 90 1.63 17.70 1.27
N GLU A 91 0.57 18.30 1.72
CA GLU A 91 -0.33 19.10 0.89
C GLU A 91 0.00 20.57 0.98
N LYS A 92 0.58 21.12 -0.09
CA LYS A 92 1.02 22.53 -0.14
C LYS A 92 -0.12 23.52 0.07
N LYS A 93 -1.34 23.24 -0.44
CA LYS A 93 -2.49 24.14 -0.34
C LYS A 93 -2.96 24.34 1.10
N SER A 94 -3.10 23.27 1.84
CA SER A 94 -3.53 23.29 3.25
C SER A 94 -2.34 23.39 4.21
N LYS A 95 -1.10 23.31 3.70
CA LYS A 95 0.15 23.20 4.48
C LYS A 95 0.15 22.03 5.45
N THR A 96 -0.59 20.98 5.16
CA THR A 96 -0.81 19.84 6.07
C THR A 96 0.16 18.70 5.73
N ILE A 97 0.79 18.16 6.76
CA ILE A 97 1.54 16.91 6.74
C ILE A 97 0.61 15.82 7.26
N ILE A 98 0.52 14.73 6.52
CA ILE A 98 -0.41 13.62 6.77
C ILE A 98 0.39 12.34 6.85
N MET A 99 0.25 11.62 7.95
CA MET A 99 0.87 10.32 8.21
C MET A 99 -0.22 9.36 8.65
N ALA A 100 -0.32 8.20 8.02
CA ALA A 100 -1.33 7.20 8.33
C ALA A 100 -0.70 5.81 8.46
N THR A 101 -1.00 5.13 9.56
CA THR A 101 -0.71 3.72 9.77
C THR A 101 -2.00 2.91 9.78
N HIS A 102 -1.93 1.63 10.13
CA HIS A 102 -3.09 0.76 10.19
C HIS A 102 -4.22 1.31 11.10
N ASP A 103 -3.87 1.97 12.22
CA ASP A 103 -4.80 2.38 13.29
C ASP A 103 -4.74 3.86 13.65
N LYS A 104 -3.77 4.61 13.09
CA LYS A 104 -3.57 6.02 13.45
C LYS A 104 -3.47 6.90 12.22
N LEU A 105 -4.18 8.01 12.25
CA LEU A 105 -4.01 9.15 11.35
C LEU A 105 -3.43 10.31 12.16
N ILE A 106 -2.20 10.71 11.84
CA ILE A 106 -1.58 11.93 12.38
C ILE A 106 -1.58 13.00 11.30
N HIS A 107 -2.03 14.18 11.67
CA HIS A 107 -1.91 15.34 10.79
C HIS A 107 -1.61 16.62 11.59
N PHE A 108 -0.77 17.46 11.03
CA PHE A 108 -0.40 18.77 11.57
C PHE A 108 0.03 19.70 10.45
N LYS A 109 0.01 21.01 10.70
CA LYS A 109 0.42 22.00 9.70
C LYS A 109 1.85 22.46 9.92
N THR A 110 2.49 22.93 8.84
CA THR A 110 3.78 23.62 8.97
C THR A 110 3.61 24.90 9.78
N ASP A 111 4.64 25.24 10.55
CA ASP A 111 4.71 26.41 11.40
C ASP A 111 3.68 26.46 12.56
N GLU A 112 2.97 25.36 12.81
CA GLU A 112 2.04 25.19 13.93
C GLU A 112 2.58 24.16 14.95
N LEU A 113 2.33 24.40 16.25
CA LEU A 113 2.71 23.50 17.35
C LEU A 113 1.57 22.55 17.74
N THR A 114 0.49 22.54 16.99
CA THR A 114 -0.66 21.69 17.25
C THR A 114 -0.92 20.74 16.10
N GLY A 115 -1.36 19.54 16.42
CA GLY A 115 -1.76 18.53 15.46
C GLY A 115 -2.88 17.67 16.02
N ARG A 116 -3.21 16.61 15.31
CA ARG A 116 -4.17 15.59 15.75
C ARG A 116 -3.64 14.20 15.50
N VAL A 117 -3.90 13.31 16.45
CA VAL A 117 -3.80 11.86 16.31
C VAL A 117 -5.22 11.33 16.32
N ASN A 118 -5.70 10.83 15.18
CA ASN A 118 -7.12 10.56 14.97
C ASN A 118 -7.96 11.81 15.26
N SER A 119 -8.87 11.74 16.21
CA SER A 119 -9.70 12.88 16.62
C SER A 119 -9.13 13.68 17.80
N LYS A 120 -8.04 13.23 18.42
CA LYS A 120 -7.49 13.84 19.64
C LYS A 120 -6.42 14.87 19.27
N PRO A 121 -6.49 16.09 19.84
CA PRO A 121 -5.42 17.06 19.66
C PRO A 121 -4.14 16.58 20.38
N PHE A 122 -2.98 16.93 19.84
CA PHE A 122 -1.69 16.80 20.51
C PHE A 122 -0.84 18.04 20.25
N GLU A 123 0.12 18.27 21.12
CA GLU A 123 1.07 19.39 21.01
C GLU A 123 2.42 18.91 20.51
N LEU A 124 3.00 19.67 19.62
CA LEU A 124 4.36 19.50 19.13
C LEU A 124 5.29 20.45 19.89
N PHE A 125 6.43 20.00 20.35
CA PHE A 125 7.47 20.87 20.91
C PHE A 125 8.21 21.66 19.82
N PHE A 126 8.24 21.15 18.61
CA PHE A 126 8.91 21.77 17.46
C PHE A 126 8.01 21.68 16.22
N THR A 127 7.90 22.78 15.50
CA THR A 127 7.12 22.83 14.26
C THR A 127 7.78 22.07 13.13
N ALA A 128 7.00 21.53 12.19
CA ALA A 128 7.52 21.24 10.87
C ALA A 128 7.72 22.56 10.12
N GLU A 129 8.80 22.67 9.36
CA GLU A 129 9.16 23.92 8.67
C GLU A 129 9.78 23.68 7.30
N GLN A 130 9.66 24.68 6.44
CA GLN A 130 10.30 24.65 5.13
C GLN A 130 11.54 25.56 5.11
N VAL A 131 12.73 24.93 4.94
CA VAL A 131 14.01 25.63 4.89
C VAL A 131 14.62 25.47 3.50
N LYS A 132 14.85 26.57 2.77
CA LYS A 132 15.43 26.56 1.41
C LYS A 132 14.74 25.59 0.44
N GLY A 133 13.41 25.46 0.53
CA GLY A 133 12.61 24.58 -0.33
C GLY A 133 12.50 23.12 0.15
N THR A 134 13.25 22.72 1.16
CA THR A 134 13.14 21.39 1.78
C THR A 134 12.21 21.45 2.98
N LEU A 135 11.24 20.53 3.05
CA LEU A 135 10.37 20.37 4.20
C LEU A 135 11.03 19.47 5.23
N TYR A 136 11.05 19.93 6.48
CA TYR A 136 11.61 19.24 7.63
C TYR A 136 10.51 18.88 8.63
N LEU A 137 10.52 17.61 9.05
CA LEU A 137 9.59 17.05 10.04
C LEU A 137 10.30 16.93 11.40
N PRO A 138 9.65 17.34 12.51
CA PRO A 138 10.18 17.05 13.85
C PRO A 138 10.18 15.54 14.11
N ILE A 139 11.11 15.07 14.94
CA ILE A 139 11.26 13.63 15.20
C ILE A 139 10.13 13.05 16.07
N ALA A 140 9.56 13.81 16.99
CA ALA A 140 8.60 13.30 17.96
C ALA A 140 7.39 12.55 17.33
N PRO A 141 6.69 13.06 16.29
CA PRO A 141 5.63 12.29 15.64
C PRO A 141 6.14 11.01 14.94
N LEU A 142 7.40 11.00 14.50
CA LEU A 142 8.00 9.83 13.85
C LEU A 142 8.36 8.76 14.88
N GLU A 143 8.86 9.18 16.06
CA GLU A 143 9.12 8.29 17.20
C GLU A 143 7.82 7.65 17.70
N GLU A 144 6.75 8.45 17.87
CA GLU A 144 5.47 7.97 18.37
C GLU A 144 4.76 7.02 17.39
N LEU A 145 4.78 7.35 16.09
CA LEU A 145 4.02 6.61 15.08
C LEU A 145 4.76 5.38 14.53
N TYR A 146 6.08 5.52 14.32
CA TYR A 146 6.89 4.49 13.65
C TYR A 146 7.94 3.85 14.59
N GLY A 147 8.04 4.27 15.86
CA GLY A 147 9.09 3.80 16.77
C GLY A 147 10.51 4.13 16.29
N LEU A 148 10.62 5.22 15.54
CA LEU A 148 11.92 5.69 15.08
C LEU A 148 12.77 6.07 16.28
N GLN A 149 14.00 5.54 16.37
CA GLN A 149 14.99 6.01 17.33
C GLN A 149 16.03 6.86 16.62
N VAL A 150 16.30 8.04 17.17
CA VAL A 150 17.23 9.02 16.61
C VAL A 150 18.40 9.22 17.57
N LYS A 151 19.63 8.99 17.10
CA LYS A 151 20.85 9.22 17.88
C LYS A 151 21.71 10.27 17.20
N GLU A 152 21.94 11.39 17.88
CA GLU A 152 22.87 12.44 17.45
C GLU A 152 24.22 12.27 18.15
N ASP A 153 25.31 12.42 17.41
CA ASP A 153 26.64 12.59 17.98
C ASP A 153 27.03 14.08 17.96
N PRO A 154 27.27 14.70 19.15
CA PRO A 154 27.58 16.14 19.21
C PRO A 154 28.92 16.52 18.60
N SER A 155 29.89 15.60 18.51
CA SER A 155 31.26 15.87 18.05
C SER A 155 31.36 15.91 16.52
N THR A 156 30.58 15.07 15.84
CA THR A 156 30.55 14.98 14.37
C THR A 156 29.33 15.62 13.75
N GLY A 157 28.27 15.84 14.54
CA GLY A 157 26.95 16.29 14.07
C GLY A 157 26.17 15.21 13.33
N THR A 158 26.65 13.96 13.30
CA THR A 158 25.95 12.85 12.63
C THR A 158 24.68 12.49 13.35
N VAL A 159 23.65 12.13 12.57
CA VAL A 159 22.34 11.64 13.03
C VAL A 159 22.16 10.22 12.51
N THR A 160 22.06 9.25 13.39
CA THR A 160 21.78 7.85 13.03
C THR A 160 20.34 7.51 13.36
N LEU A 161 19.64 6.94 12.38
CA LEU A 161 18.25 6.52 12.50
C LEU A 161 18.19 4.99 12.62
N PHE A 162 17.38 4.52 13.58
CA PHE A 162 17.04 3.11 13.75
C PHE A 162 15.53 2.96 13.63
N LYS A 163 15.09 1.97 12.86
CA LYS A 163 13.67 1.67 12.69
C LYS A 163 13.19 0.68 13.74
N SER A 164 11.92 0.77 14.08
CA SER A 164 11.26 -0.25 14.91
C SER A 164 11.51 -1.65 14.34
N GLY A 165 11.95 -2.58 15.20
CA GLY A 165 12.27 -3.96 14.84
C GLY A 165 13.66 -4.17 14.23
N ASP A 166 14.48 -3.12 14.03
CA ASP A 166 15.85 -3.28 13.56
C ASP A 166 16.66 -4.18 14.52
N GLN A 167 17.44 -5.09 13.93
CA GLN A 167 18.40 -5.92 14.62
C GLN A 167 19.81 -5.49 14.21
N VAL A 168 20.57 -4.91 15.13
CA VAL A 168 21.90 -4.37 14.85
C VAL A 168 22.95 -5.20 15.57
N GLN A 169 23.87 -5.82 14.83
CA GLN A 169 24.97 -6.55 15.41
C GLN A 169 25.97 -5.56 16.03
N MET A 170 26.13 -5.63 17.35
CA MET A 170 27.14 -4.87 18.06
C MET A 170 28.47 -5.64 18.09
N ALA A 171 29.54 -4.89 18.13
CA ALA A 171 30.88 -5.45 18.26
C ALA A 171 31.81 -4.46 18.98
N LYS A 172 33.03 -4.89 19.24
CA LYS A 172 34.13 -4.05 19.77
C LYS A 172 35.40 -4.32 18.99
N THR A 173 36.25 -3.32 18.90
CA THR A 173 37.60 -3.54 18.41
C THR A 173 38.39 -4.38 19.42
N ILE A 174 39.24 -5.28 18.91
CA ILE A 174 40.07 -6.16 19.75
C ILE A 174 41.07 -5.38 20.61
N LYS A 175 41.58 -6.03 21.67
CA LYS A 175 42.70 -5.52 22.47
C LYS A 175 44.04 -5.95 21.85
N LEU A 176 44.89 -5.00 21.53
CA LEU A 176 46.22 -5.23 21.00
C LEU A 176 47.24 -5.34 22.15
N LYS A 177 48.38 -6.00 21.89
CA LYS A 177 49.46 -6.16 22.89
C LYS A 177 50.10 -4.84 23.38
N LYS A 178 49.95 -3.75 22.62
CA LYS A 178 50.39 -2.39 22.96
C LYS A 178 49.17 -1.48 23.12
N GLU A 179 48.99 -0.94 24.30
CA GLU A 179 47.82 -0.13 24.66
C GLU A 179 47.68 1.16 23.84
N ASP A 180 48.77 1.76 23.39
CA ASP A 180 48.77 3.02 22.61
C ASP A 180 48.47 2.84 21.11
N LYS A 181 48.27 1.61 20.63
CA LYS A 181 47.99 1.36 19.22
C LYS A 181 46.50 1.51 18.92
N THR A 182 46.21 2.20 17.83
CA THR A 182 44.87 2.29 17.23
C THR A 182 44.68 1.29 16.09
N ILE A 183 43.43 1.03 15.74
CA ILE A 183 43.04 0.15 14.65
C ILE A 183 42.51 1.04 13.49
N PRO A 184 43.09 0.92 12.27
CA PRO A 184 42.78 1.81 11.19
C PRO A 184 41.39 1.50 10.58
N LEU A 185 40.42 2.37 10.78
CA LEU A 185 39.15 2.33 10.05
C LEU A 185 39.37 2.89 8.64
N ARG A 186 39.06 2.11 7.62
CA ARG A 186 39.36 2.45 6.22
C ARG A 186 38.13 2.90 5.44
N GLU A 187 38.37 3.64 4.36
CA GLU A 187 37.33 4.11 3.44
C GLU A 187 36.68 2.97 2.64
N GLY A 188 37.34 1.82 2.52
CA GLY A 188 36.84 0.66 1.78
C GLY A 188 37.48 -0.65 2.27
N PRO A 189 36.95 -1.81 1.83
CA PRO A 189 37.37 -3.13 2.29
C PRO A 189 38.70 -3.55 1.66
N SER A 190 39.77 -2.83 1.97
CA SER A 190 41.15 -3.13 1.52
C SER A 190 42.20 -2.40 2.38
N ILE A 191 43.30 -3.07 2.69
CA ILE A 191 44.46 -2.48 3.40
C ILE A 191 45.08 -1.28 2.65
N HIS A 192 44.82 -1.15 1.34
CA HIS A 192 45.34 -0.08 0.47
C HIS A 192 44.45 1.16 0.47
N LYS A 193 43.22 1.08 0.98
CA LYS A 193 42.33 2.23 1.11
C LYS A 193 42.80 3.17 2.22
N PRO A 194 42.59 4.48 2.06
CA PRO A 194 42.93 5.48 3.08
C PRO A 194 42.26 5.17 4.42
N ILE A 195 42.84 5.68 5.49
CA ILE A 195 42.34 5.61 6.86
C ILE A 195 41.43 6.82 7.08
N VAL A 196 40.15 6.57 7.42
CA VAL A 196 39.19 7.63 7.75
C VAL A 196 39.15 7.98 9.24
N TYR A 197 39.54 7.03 10.08
CA TYR A 197 39.59 7.22 11.53
C TYR A 197 40.52 6.19 12.20
N ASP A 198 41.17 6.60 13.27
CA ASP A 198 41.99 5.71 14.11
C ASP A 198 41.15 5.26 15.32
N VAL A 199 40.61 4.05 15.27
CA VAL A 199 39.70 3.51 16.29
C VAL A 199 40.52 3.05 17.50
N LYS A 200 40.07 3.40 18.70
CA LYS A 200 40.70 2.92 19.95
C LYS A 200 40.38 1.44 20.17
N GLN A 201 41.23 0.79 20.92
CA GLN A 201 41.02 -0.60 21.33
C GLN A 201 39.83 -0.71 22.29
N GLY A 202 38.96 -1.71 22.09
CA GLY A 202 37.76 -1.93 22.88
C GLY A 202 36.63 -0.92 22.61
N GLU A 203 36.75 -0.10 21.54
CA GLU A 203 35.74 0.85 21.16
C GLU A 203 34.52 0.11 20.56
N SER A 204 33.33 0.49 21.02
CA SER A 204 32.07 -0.11 20.55
C SER A 204 31.74 0.36 19.15
N LEU A 205 31.18 -0.55 18.33
CA LEU A 205 30.80 -0.30 16.97
C LEU A 205 29.57 -1.15 16.57
N ARG A 206 28.95 -0.77 15.47
CA ARG A 206 27.84 -1.49 14.84
C ARG A 206 28.32 -2.09 13.55
N ILE A 207 27.96 -3.35 13.27
CA ILE A 207 28.25 -4.01 12.00
C ILE A 207 27.00 -3.88 11.12
N TRP A 208 27.21 -3.38 9.90
CA TRP A 208 26.15 -3.20 8.89
C TRP A 208 26.26 -4.19 7.74
N ALA A 209 27.46 -4.68 7.43
CA ALA A 209 27.65 -5.70 6.40
C ALA A 209 28.91 -6.51 6.69
N ASP A 210 28.89 -7.78 6.29
CA ASP A 210 30.02 -8.72 6.25
C ASP A 210 30.46 -8.88 4.79
N LEU A 211 31.75 -8.61 4.50
CA LEU A 211 32.31 -8.52 3.15
C LEU A 211 33.64 -9.26 3.10
N ASP A 212 33.62 -10.58 3.01
CA ASP A 212 34.79 -11.46 2.79
C ASP A 212 36.11 -10.98 3.47
N GLY A 213 36.16 -11.14 4.79
CA GLY A 213 37.28 -10.72 5.64
C GLY A 213 37.27 -9.25 6.10
N TRP A 214 36.20 -8.52 5.79
CA TRP A 214 35.98 -7.13 6.21
C TRP A 214 34.58 -6.92 6.72
N TYR A 215 34.43 -6.08 7.76
CA TYR A 215 33.14 -5.59 8.22
C TYR A 215 32.94 -4.11 7.82
N LYS A 216 31.79 -3.78 7.24
CA LYS A 216 31.33 -2.40 7.18
C LYS A 216 30.78 -2.03 8.54
N VAL A 217 31.43 -1.08 9.20
CA VAL A 217 31.12 -0.72 10.59
C VAL A 217 30.79 0.76 10.72
N GLN A 218 30.03 1.08 11.77
CA GLN A 218 29.78 2.44 12.21
C GLN A 218 30.15 2.57 13.68
N LEU A 219 31.00 3.56 13.99
CA LEU A 219 31.36 3.93 15.34
C LEU A 219 30.20 4.67 16.04
N GLU A 220 30.29 4.81 17.37
CA GLU A 220 29.29 5.56 18.12
C GLU A 220 29.23 7.03 17.73
N ASN A 221 30.34 7.63 17.30
CA ASN A 221 30.40 8.99 16.76
C ASN A 221 29.85 9.14 15.35
N GLY A 222 29.22 8.08 14.78
CA GLY A 222 28.58 8.06 13.49
C GLY A 222 29.50 7.86 12.29
N ILE A 223 30.83 7.83 12.47
CA ILE A 223 31.77 7.59 11.37
C ILE A 223 31.62 6.15 10.87
N VAL A 224 31.44 6.00 9.55
CA VAL A 224 31.33 4.71 8.86
C VAL A 224 32.63 4.40 8.12
N GLY A 225 33.04 3.14 8.13
CA GLY A 225 34.22 2.66 7.41
C GLY A 225 34.30 1.13 7.45
N PHE A 226 35.49 0.61 7.15
CA PHE A 226 35.74 -0.83 7.07
C PHE A 226 36.87 -1.23 8.01
N LEU A 227 36.65 -2.31 8.78
CA LEU A 227 37.66 -3.00 9.62
C LEU A 227 37.83 -4.42 9.09
N GLN A 228 39.05 -4.97 9.27
CA GLN A 228 39.24 -6.41 9.05
C GLN A 228 38.46 -7.20 10.11
N ASP A 229 37.97 -8.37 9.77
CA ASP A 229 37.24 -9.26 10.68
C ASP A 229 38.11 -9.65 11.89
N SER A 230 39.44 -9.84 11.66
CA SER A 230 40.44 -10.13 12.69
C SER A 230 40.63 -9.01 13.72
N ASP A 231 40.17 -7.80 13.41
CA ASP A 231 40.29 -6.61 14.29
C ASP A 231 39.04 -6.37 15.14
N VAL A 232 38.03 -7.25 15.00
CA VAL A 232 36.70 -7.09 15.60
C VAL A 232 36.32 -8.28 16.46
N GLU A 233 35.85 -8.03 17.68
CA GLU A 233 35.24 -9.01 18.58
C GLU A 233 33.73 -8.81 18.58
N MET A 234 32.99 -9.86 18.22
CA MET A 234 31.51 -9.83 18.14
C MET A 234 30.91 -9.64 19.53
N GLY A 235 29.92 -8.79 19.63
CA GLY A 235 29.13 -8.53 20.82
C GLY A 235 27.69 -9.05 20.69
N GLU A 236 26.86 -8.62 21.62
CA GLU A 236 25.42 -8.96 21.59
C GLU A 236 24.69 -8.19 20.47
N GLN A 237 23.55 -8.72 20.05
CA GLN A 237 22.68 -8.07 19.09
C GLN A 237 21.82 -7.01 19.81
N LEU A 238 21.87 -5.78 19.33
CA LEU A 238 20.96 -4.71 19.78
C LEU A 238 19.65 -4.85 19.03
N SER A 239 18.58 -5.15 19.77
CA SER A 239 17.21 -5.14 19.21
C SER A 239 16.56 -3.80 19.48
N ILE A 240 16.08 -3.14 18.43
CA ILE A 240 15.24 -1.96 18.55
C ILE A 240 13.82 -2.43 18.84
N GLU A 241 13.24 -1.95 19.93
CA GLU A 241 11.90 -2.37 20.35
C GLU A 241 10.89 -2.19 19.21
N GLN A 242 10.16 -3.26 18.93
CA GLN A 242 9.09 -3.21 17.96
C GLN A 242 7.88 -2.52 18.58
N ILE A 243 7.33 -1.51 17.90
CA ILE A 243 6.03 -0.96 18.32
C ILE A 243 5.04 -2.11 18.31
N PRO A 244 4.36 -2.41 19.43
CA PRO A 244 3.29 -3.38 19.42
C PRO A 244 2.24 -2.94 18.39
N ALA A 245 1.76 -3.87 17.57
CA ALA A 245 0.54 -3.64 16.80
C ALA A 245 -0.51 -3.13 17.80
N ALA A 246 -1.20 -2.06 17.45
CA ALA A 246 -2.19 -1.48 18.36
C ALA A 246 -3.10 -2.60 18.88
N ASN A 247 -3.49 -2.50 20.16
CA ASN A 247 -4.54 -3.35 20.69
C ASN A 247 -5.81 -3.00 19.90
N GLU A 248 -6.00 -3.69 18.79
CA GLU A 248 -7.22 -3.61 18.00
C GLU A 248 -8.37 -3.88 18.97
N LYS A 249 -9.30 -2.94 19.10
CA LYS A 249 -10.63 -3.35 19.52
C LYS A 249 -11.02 -4.42 18.50
N PRO A 250 -11.30 -5.66 18.94
CA PRO A 250 -11.63 -6.67 17.97
C PRO A 250 -12.84 -6.14 17.21
N ASN A 251 -12.63 -5.82 15.93
CA ASN A 251 -13.73 -5.71 15.01
C ASN A 251 -14.51 -7.00 15.20
N ALA A 252 -15.82 -6.92 15.35
CA ALA A 252 -16.64 -8.11 15.44
C ALA A 252 -16.47 -8.90 14.13
N LYS A 253 -15.39 -9.69 14.05
CA LYS A 253 -15.11 -10.54 12.88
C LYS A 253 -16.30 -11.44 12.69
N ILE A 254 -16.81 -11.46 11.47
CA ILE A 254 -17.83 -12.43 11.07
C ILE A 254 -17.15 -13.81 11.07
N GLU A 255 -17.74 -14.74 11.81
CA GLU A 255 -17.30 -16.13 11.77
C GLU A 255 -17.81 -16.79 10.47
N GLY A 256 -16.89 -17.37 9.71
CA GLY A 256 -17.19 -18.01 8.42
C GLY A 256 -17.26 -17.04 7.24
N PRO A 257 -17.79 -17.52 6.08
CA PRO A 257 -17.85 -16.71 4.87
C PRO A 257 -18.83 -15.53 5.00
N ILE A 258 -18.45 -14.40 4.42
CA ILE A 258 -19.31 -13.22 4.36
C ILE A 258 -20.33 -13.43 3.23
N ASN A 259 -21.61 -13.27 3.57
CA ASN A 259 -22.69 -13.18 2.61
C ASN A 259 -23.35 -11.80 2.76
N LEU A 260 -22.83 -10.85 1.98
CA LEU A 260 -23.30 -9.47 1.99
C LEU A 260 -24.40 -9.27 0.97
N ILE A 261 -25.41 -8.48 1.35
CA ILE A 261 -26.44 -8.02 0.42
C ILE A 261 -26.53 -6.50 0.41
N TRP A 262 -26.43 -5.89 -0.76
CA TRP A 262 -26.73 -4.47 -0.90
C TRP A 262 -28.22 -4.21 -0.88
N GLU A 263 -28.63 -3.17 -0.15
CA GLU A 263 -29.99 -2.63 -0.13
C GLU A 263 -30.03 -1.29 -0.87
N ALA A 264 -30.64 -1.25 -2.04
CA ALA A 264 -30.77 -0.02 -2.80
C ALA A 264 -31.80 0.92 -2.15
N VAL A 265 -31.32 2.03 -1.57
CA VAL A 265 -32.16 3.03 -0.90
C VAL A 265 -32.21 4.32 -1.73
N TYR A 266 -33.31 4.55 -2.43
CA TYR A 266 -33.48 5.74 -3.27
C TYR A 266 -33.88 6.97 -2.44
N ASN A 267 -34.99 6.91 -1.70
CA ASN A 267 -35.51 8.01 -0.88
C ASN A 267 -35.49 7.68 0.62
N LYS A 268 -35.97 6.50 0.99
CA LYS A 268 -36.02 5.99 2.37
C LYS A 268 -35.78 4.50 2.36
N SER A 269 -35.33 3.97 3.51
CA SER A 269 -35.19 2.53 3.72
C SER A 269 -36.54 1.81 3.51
N PRO A 270 -36.52 0.54 3.08
CA PRO A 270 -37.73 -0.25 2.95
C PRO A 270 -38.39 -0.47 4.30
N ASP A 271 -39.70 -0.73 4.27
CA ASP A 271 -40.42 -1.19 5.47
C ASP A 271 -39.93 -2.60 5.82
N VAL A 272 -39.23 -2.70 6.95
CA VAL A 272 -38.60 -3.96 7.40
C VAL A 272 -39.63 -5.08 7.65
N SER A 273 -40.89 -4.74 7.95
CA SER A 273 -41.98 -5.71 8.09
C SER A 273 -42.32 -6.42 6.80
N GLN A 274 -41.92 -5.88 5.65
CA GLN A 274 -42.11 -6.46 4.34
C GLN A 274 -40.88 -7.23 3.84
N ILE A 275 -39.80 -7.24 4.60
CA ILE A 275 -38.61 -8.03 4.31
C ILE A 275 -38.80 -9.43 4.89
N GLY A 276 -38.87 -10.41 4.02
CA GLY A 276 -38.90 -11.82 4.46
C GLY A 276 -37.58 -12.29 5.08
N PRO A 277 -37.50 -13.56 5.52
CA PRO A 277 -36.26 -14.14 6.02
C PRO A 277 -35.13 -14.06 4.97
N LEU A 278 -33.92 -13.81 5.44
CA LEU A 278 -32.69 -13.75 4.63
C LEU A 278 -31.69 -14.81 5.13
N PRO A 279 -31.98 -16.11 4.98
CA PRO A 279 -31.11 -17.15 5.50
C PRO A 279 -29.70 -17.02 4.94
N GLY A 280 -28.71 -17.16 5.83
CA GLY A 280 -27.29 -17.08 5.48
C GLY A 280 -26.73 -15.68 5.22
N VAL A 281 -27.56 -14.66 5.06
CA VAL A 281 -27.09 -13.27 4.99
C VAL A 281 -26.61 -12.84 6.36
N ASN A 282 -25.37 -12.38 6.47
CA ASN A 282 -24.76 -11.90 7.70
C ASN A 282 -24.31 -10.43 7.65
N VAL A 283 -24.38 -9.81 6.47
CA VAL A 283 -24.12 -8.37 6.28
C VAL A 283 -25.17 -7.76 5.35
N VAL A 284 -25.69 -6.61 5.75
CA VAL A 284 -26.49 -5.73 4.87
C VAL A 284 -25.75 -4.42 4.63
N SER A 285 -25.73 -3.99 3.37
CA SER A 285 -25.04 -2.75 2.97
C SER A 285 -26.04 -1.80 2.29
N PRO A 286 -26.78 -0.99 3.07
CA PRO A 286 -27.73 -0.03 2.52
C PRO A 286 -27.01 1.18 1.92
N THR A 287 -27.50 1.67 0.76
CA THR A 287 -26.95 2.83 0.04
C THR A 287 -27.36 4.14 0.70
N TRP A 288 -26.86 4.42 1.90
CA TRP A 288 -27.33 5.50 2.74
C TRP A 288 -26.57 6.80 2.63
N PHE A 289 -25.25 6.73 2.43
CA PHE A 289 -24.43 7.92 2.42
C PHE A 289 -24.00 8.27 1.00
N SER A 290 -24.04 9.55 0.68
CA SER A 290 -23.58 10.04 -0.62
C SER A 290 -22.92 11.41 -0.48
N LEU A 291 -21.88 11.65 -1.28
CA LEU A 291 -21.25 12.96 -1.40
C LEU A 291 -22.28 13.97 -1.91
N LEU A 292 -22.48 15.07 -1.16
CA LEU A 292 -23.48 16.09 -1.48
C LEU A 292 -22.91 17.21 -2.34
N ASP A 293 -21.66 17.63 -2.04
CA ASP A 293 -21.00 18.75 -2.72
C ASP A 293 -19.46 18.62 -2.72
N GLY A 294 -18.80 19.54 -3.43
CA GLY A 294 -17.34 19.57 -3.53
C GLY A 294 -16.61 20.02 -2.26
N GLU A 295 -17.31 20.51 -1.25
CA GLU A 295 -16.73 20.87 0.03
C GLU A 295 -16.58 19.66 0.98
N GLY A 296 -17.13 18.51 0.58
CA GLY A 296 -17.05 17.27 1.36
C GLY A 296 -18.22 17.09 2.33
N ASN A 297 -19.36 17.72 2.06
CA ASN A 297 -20.58 17.44 2.82
C ASN A 297 -21.17 16.09 2.37
N VAL A 298 -21.69 15.33 3.35
CA VAL A 298 -22.25 13.99 3.16
C VAL A 298 -23.74 14.00 3.48
N GLN A 299 -24.55 13.58 2.49
CA GLN A 299 -25.96 13.33 2.68
C GLN A 299 -26.19 11.96 3.32
N SER A 300 -27.15 11.86 4.24
CA SER A 300 -27.52 10.62 4.92
C SER A 300 -28.98 10.30 4.70
N LYS A 301 -29.27 9.02 4.42
CA LYS A 301 -30.60 8.39 4.39
C LYS A 301 -30.70 7.28 5.44
N ALA A 302 -29.78 7.24 6.40
CA ALA A 302 -29.69 6.18 7.39
C ALA A 302 -30.94 6.09 8.27
N ASP A 303 -31.31 4.87 8.62
CA ASP A 303 -32.52 4.52 9.34
C ASP A 303 -32.21 3.62 10.54
N MET A 304 -32.44 4.13 11.75
CA MET A 304 -32.23 3.40 13.00
C MET A 304 -33.13 2.15 13.11
N GLY A 305 -34.34 2.21 12.56
CA GLY A 305 -35.28 1.08 12.54
C GLY A 305 -34.73 -0.09 11.72
N TYR A 306 -34.11 0.23 10.58
CA TYR A 306 -33.46 -0.76 9.73
C TYR A 306 -32.24 -1.38 10.44
N VAL A 307 -31.41 -0.56 11.08
CA VAL A 307 -30.22 -1.06 11.84
C VAL A 307 -30.67 -2.00 12.95
N LYS A 308 -31.68 -1.60 13.73
CA LYS A 308 -32.21 -2.43 14.81
C LYS A 308 -32.74 -3.77 14.28
N TRP A 309 -33.51 -3.76 13.19
CA TRP A 309 -34.00 -4.97 12.53
C TRP A 309 -32.85 -5.87 12.08
N ALA A 310 -31.80 -5.31 11.46
CA ALA A 310 -30.64 -6.08 11.00
C ALA A 310 -29.94 -6.78 12.18
N HIS A 311 -29.66 -6.05 13.27
CA HIS A 311 -29.03 -6.58 14.47
C HIS A 311 -29.90 -7.65 15.16
N GLU A 312 -31.22 -7.46 15.23
CA GLU A 312 -32.17 -8.46 15.76
C GLU A 312 -32.19 -9.75 14.92
N ASN A 313 -31.75 -9.68 13.66
CA ASN A 313 -31.62 -10.85 12.77
C ASN A 313 -30.14 -11.32 12.63
N ASN A 314 -29.25 -10.93 13.54
CA ASN A 314 -27.82 -11.28 13.57
C ASN A 314 -27.05 -10.84 12.31
N MET A 315 -27.45 -9.76 11.66
CA MET A 315 -26.75 -9.16 10.53
C MET A 315 -26.01 -7.92 10.95
N GLN A 316 -24.77 -7.76 10.47
CA GLN A 316 -24.04 -6.49 10.56
C GLN A 316 -24.54 -5.50 9.51
N VAL A 317 -24.40 -4.20 9.81
CA VAL A 317 -24.74 -3.12 8.89
C VAL A 317 -23.46 -2.38 8.47
N TRP A 318 -23.02 -2.60 7.22
CA TRP A 318 -21.92 -1.86 6.61
C TRP A 318 -22.50 -0.84 5.64
N ALA A 319 -22.81 0.35 6.14
CA ALA A 319 -23.49 1.37 5.34
C ALA A 319 -22.63 1.81 4.16
N LEU A 320 -23.22 1.83 2.96
CA LEU A 320 -22.53 2.23 1.76
C LEU A 320 -22.42 3.76 1.67
N PHE A 321 -21.22 4.22 1.34
CA PHE A 321 -20.88 5.61 1.07
C PHE A 321 -20.40 5.79 -0.38
N SER A 322 -21.19 6.48 -1.19
CA SER A 322 -20.90 6.75 -2.61
C SER A 322 -20.45 8.19 -2.86
N ASN A 323 -19.73 8.40 -3.95
CA ASN A 323 -19.39 9.74 -4.46
C ASN A 323 -20.51 10.35 -5.33
N SER A 324 -21.75 9.83 -5.26
CA SER A 324 -22.86 10.20 -6.15
C SER A 324 -22.59 9.99 -7.65
N PHE A 325 -21.50 9.29 -7.99
CA PHE A 325 -21.00 9.03 -9.35
C PHE A 325 -20.76 10.30 -10.19
N GLU A 326 -20.49 11.43 -9.50
CA GLU A 326 -20.25 12.75 -10.10
C GLU A 326 -18.76 13.09 -10.11
N PRO A 327 -18.05 12.91 -11.23
CA PRO A 327 -16.58 12.99 -11.26
C PRO A 327 -16.04 14.38 -10.94
N LYS A 328 -16.73 15.47 -11.32
CA LYS A 328 -16.28 16.84 -10.99
C LYS A 328 -16.39 17.12 -9.51
N LEU A 329 -17.52 16.77 -8.92
CA LEU A 329 -17.79 16.87 -7.50
C LEU A 329 -16.73 16.09 -6.69
N THR A 330 -16.46 14.87 -7.13
CA THR A 330 -15.45 13.98 -6.54
C THR A 330 -14.05 14.60 -6.60
N THR A 331 -13.64 15.17 -7.75
CA THR A 331 -12.35 15.88 -7.86
C THR A 331 -12.23 16.98 -6.82
N GLU A 332 -13.28 17.78 -6.64
CA GLU A 332 -13.27 18.89 -5.67
C GLU A 332 -13.19 18.39 -4.24
N ALA A 333 -14.03 17.43 -3.86
CA ALA A 333 -14.08 16.88 -2.51
C ALA A 333 -12.79 16.13 -2.11
N LEU A 334 -12.12 15.47 -3.05
CA LEU A 334 -10.86 14.78 -2.81
C LEU A 334 -9.62 15.69 -2.85
N SER A 335 -9.74 16.94 -3.28
CA SER A 335 -8.62 17.80 -3.67
C SER A 335 -7.74 18.27 -2.50
N THR A 336 -8.26 18.34 -1.29
CA THR A 336 -7.53 18.81 -0.10
C THR A 336 -7.82 17.93 1.11
N PHE A 337 -6.86 17.88 2.03
CA PHE A 337 -7.01 17.18 3.30
C PHE A 337 -8.25 17.66 4.07
N ASP A 338 -8.46 18.96 4.19
CA ASP A 338 -9.57 19.51 4.97
C ASP A 338 -10.93 19.00 4.48
N ARG A 339 -11.13 18.89 3.15
CA ARG A 339 -12.36 18.36 2.54
C ARG A 339 -12.51 16.86 2.76
N ARG A 340 -11.45 16.10 2.55
CA ARG A 340 -11.44 14.65 2.82
C ARG A 340 -11.69 14.37 4.30
N PHE A 341 -11.06 15.13 5.17
CA PHE A 341 -11.23 15.00 6.62
C PHE A 341 -12.65 15.38 7.07
N GLN A 342 -13.28 16.35 6.43
CA GLN A 342 -14.70 16.70 6.67
C GLN A 342 -15.64 15.53 6.31
N MET A 343 -15.44 14.86 5.16
CA MET A 343 -16.18 13.64 4.82
C MET A 343 -16.00 12.56 5.89
N ILE A 344 -14.74 12.31 6.28
CA ILE A 344 -14.38 11.31 7.28
C ILE A 344 -15.10 11.58 8.62
N GLN A 345 -15.06 12.81 9.12
CA GLN A 345 -15.71 13.17 10.37
C GLN A 345 -17.24 12.97 10.34
N GLN A 346 -17.89 13.31 9.22
CA GLN A 346 -19.33 13.11 9.07
C GLN A 346 -19.70 11.62 9.01
N VAL A 347 -18.97 10.82 8.23
CA VAL A 347 -19.20 9.36 8.14
C VAL A 347 -18.98 8.69 9.49
N MET A 348 -17.93 9.07 10.23
CA MET A 348 -17.68 8.60 11.60
C MET A 348 -18.82 8.97 12.56
N SER A 349 -19.33 10.20 12.46
CA SER A 349 -20.43 10.66 13.29
C SER A 349 -21.71 9.88 13.00
N TYR A 350 -22.02 9.64 11.73
CA TYR A 350 -23.16 8.81 11.33
C TYR A 350 -22.99 7.36 11.80
N ALA A 351 -21.81 6.78 11.65
CA ALA A 351 -21.53 5.42 12.11
C ALA A 351 -21.79 5.28 13.63
N GLN A 352 -21.40 6.27 14.41
CA GLN A 352 -21.63 6.30 15.85
C GLN A 352 -23.11 6.50 16.20
N ILE A 353 -23.79 7.47 15.55
CA ILE A 353 -25.21 7.77 15.78
C ILE A 353 -26.08 6.56 15.49
N TYR A 354 -25.84 5.91 14.35
CA TYR A 354 -26.65 4.76 13.89
C TYR A 354 -26.12 3.41 14.38
N ARG A 355 -25.01 3.37 15.12
CA ARG A 355 -24.39 2.12 15.65
C ARG A 355 -24.08 1.13 14.54
N LEU A 356 -23.44 1.61 13.50
CA LEU A 356 -23.03 0.78 12.35
C LEU A 356 -21.85 -0.14 12.74
N ASP A 357 -21.72 -1.25 12.01
CA ASP A 357 -20.63 -2.21 12.19
C ASP A 357 -19.51 -1.99 11.19
N GLY A 358 -19.78 -1.30 10.07
CA GLY A 358 -18.81 -0.99 9.05
C GLY A 358 -19.25 0.10 8.08
N ILE A 359 -18.32 0.48 7.23
CA ILE A 359 -18.54 1.39 6.10
C ILE A 359 -18.06 0.70 4.83
N ASN A 360 -18.92 0.70 3.82
CA ASN A 360 -18.64 0.21 2.48
C ASN A 360 -18.45 1.41 1.53
N ILE A 361 -17.24 1.58 1.00
CA ILE A 361 -16.90 2.71 0.12
C ILE A 361 -17.21 2.30 -1.32
N ASP A 362 -18.15 3.01 -1.96
CA ASP A 362 -18.57 2.79 -3.33
C ASP A 362 -18.39 4.07 -4.15
N PHE A 363 -17.14 4.36 -4.48
CA PHE A 363 -16.78 5.52 -5.30
C PHE A 363 -16.53 5.07 -6.73
N GLU A 364 -17.39 5.48 -7.62
CA GLU A 364 -17.37 5.12 -9.04
C GLU A 364 -17.30 6.36 -9.95
N ASN A 365 -17.01 6.16 -11.24
CA ASN A 365 -16.98 7.21 -12.25
C ASN A 365 -16.04 8.37 -11.86
N ILE A 366 -14.78 8.05 -11.54
CA ILE A 366 -13.76 9.01 -11.11
C ILE A 366 -12.77 9.26 -12.26
N TYR A 367 -12.33 10.52 -12.43
CA TYR A 367 -11.24 10.81 -13.36
C TYR A 367 -9.95 10.13 -12.93
N THR A 368 -9.23 9.51 -13.86
CA THR A 368 -7.96 8.82 -13.60
C THR A 368 -6.91 9.71 -12.91
N LYS A 369 -6.94 11.02 -13.15
CA LYS A 369 -6.08 12.00 -12.45
C LYS A 369 -6.29 12.05 -10.93
N ASP A 370 -7.44 11.60 -10.44
CA ASP A 370 -7.81 11.62 -9.02
C ASP A 370 -7.53 10.27 -8.33
N LYS A 371 -6.93 9.30 -9.03
CA LYS A 371 -6.53 7.99 -8.50
C LYS A 371 -5.80 8.08 -7.16
N GLU A 372 -4.72 8.89 -7.12
CA GLU A 372 -3.93 9.08 -5.91
C GLU A 372 -4.73 9.75 -4.77
N ASN A 373 -5.62 10.70 -5.11
CA ASN A 373 -6.44 11.37 -4.11
C ASN A 373 -7.52 10.43 -3.53
N PHE A 374 -8.08 9.54 -4.34
CA PHE A 374 -9.01 8.53 -3.86
C PHE A 374 -8.32 7.51 -2.96
N THR A 375 -7.17 6.97 -3.37
CA THR A 375 -6.37 6.07 -2.53
C THR A 375 -5.96 6.75 -1.23
N GLN A 376 -5.60 8.04 -1.28
CA GLN A 376 -5.25 8.83 -0.10
C GLN A 376 -6.47 9.03 0.83
N PHE A 377 -7.65 9.27 0.29
CA PHE A 377 -8.89 9.35 1.07
C PHE A 377 -9.15 8.06 1.86
N VAL A 378 -9.03 6.90 1.21
CA VAL A 378 -9.20 5.59 1.87
C VAL A 378 -8.11 5.38 2.92
N ARG A 379 -6.87 5.78 2.64
CA ARG A 379 -5.75 5.72 3.61
C ARG A 379 -6.00 6.57 4.86
N GLU A 380 -6.64 7.72 4.72
CA GLU A 380 -6.99 8.60 5.84
C GLU A 380 -8.23 8.12 6.60
N LEU A 381 -9.22 7.58 5.90
CA LEU A 381 -10.48 7.12 6.47
C LEU A 381 -10.30 5.85 7.31
N THR A 382 -9.55 4.87 6.79
CA THR A 382 -9.46 3.53 7.38
C THR A 382 -8.99 3.52 8.83
N PRO A 383 -7.86 4.14 9.22
CA PRO A 383 -7.43 4.16 10.61
C PRO A 383 -8.43 4.83 11.54
N MET A 384 -9.15 5.85 11.05
CA MET A 384 -10.15 6.58 11.81
C MET A 384 -11.37 5.71 12.15
N LEU A 385 -11.84 4.90 11.18
CA LEU A 385 -12.96 3.98 11.37
C LEU A 385 -12.54 2.77 12.22
N ARG A 386 -11.37 2.19 11.98
CA ARG A 386 -10.81 1.08 12.78
C ARG A 386 -10.64 1.47 14.25
N ALA A 387 -10.23 2.71 14.54
CA ALA A 387 -10.15 3.21 15.90
C ALA A 387 -11.50 3.21 16.64
N GLN A 388 -12.63 3.17 15.91
CA GLN A 388 -13.97 2.98 16.44
C GLN A 388 -14.44 1.52 16.48
N GLY A 389 -13.65 0.59 15.94
CA GLY A 389 -13.99 -0.83 15.81
C GLY A 389 -14.85 -1.16 14.59
N LEU A 390 -14.87 -0.28 13.58
CA LEU A 390 -15.66 -0.46 12.36
C LEU A 390 -14.88 -1.23 11.29
N ILE A 391 -15.57 -2.09 10.55
CA ILE A 391 -15.07 -2.70 9.33
C ILE A 391 -15.03 -1.65 8.21
N VAL A 392 -13.99 -1.69 7.40
CA VAL A 392 -13.85 -0.84 6.20
C VAL A 392 -13.77 -1.73 4.97
N SER A 393 -14.68 -1.53 4.05
CA SER A 393 -14.68 -2.22 2.77
C SER A 393 -14.78 -1.25 1.59
N VAL A 394 -14.34 -1.70 0.42
CA VAL A 394 -14.38 -0.91 -0.81
C VAL A 394 -14.93 -1.72 -1.97
N ASP A 395 -15.79 -1.10 -2.76
CA ASP A 395 -16.30 -1.67 -4.01
C ASP A 395 -15.36 -1.32 -5.15
N VAL A 396 -15.03 -2.29 -5.99
CA VAL A 396 -14.19 -2.11 -7.16
C VAL A 396 -14.80 -2.81 -8.37
N THR A 397 -14.64 -2.20 -9.53
CA THR A 397 -14.98 -2.84 -10.79
C THR A 397 -13.93 -3.87 -11.20
N PRO A 398 -14.24 -4.87 -12.03
CA PRO A 398 -13.25 -5.72 -12.70
C PRO A 398 -12.22 -4.89 -13.45
N LYS A 399 -10.99 -5.38 -13.51
CA LYS A 399 -9.88 -4.71 -14.19
C LYS A 399 -10.16 -4.57 -15.69
N SER A 400 -10.17 -3.34 -16.17
CA SER A 400 -10.39 -3.00 -17.57
C SER A 400 -9.65 -1.72 -17.97
N ASN A 401 -9.67 -1.39 -19.29
CA ASN A 401 -9.05 -0.17 -19.80
C ASN A 401 -9.97 1.07 -19.70
N SER A 402 -11.11 0.96 -19.03
CA SER A 402 -12.00 2.11 -18.83
C SER A 402 -11.37 3.12 -17.89
N GLU A 403 -11.11 4.33 -18.37
CA GLU A 403 -10.45 5.38 -17.58
C GLU A 403 -11.26 5.78 -16.35
N MET A 404 -12.58 5.92 -16.49
CA MET A 404 -13.45 6.44 -15.43
C MET A 404 -14.08 5.35 -14.55
N TRP A 405 -14.05 4.08 -14.98
CA TRP A 405 -14.67 2.98 -14.24
C TRP A 405 -13.67 1.97 -13.67
N SER A 406 -12.42 1.99 -14.13
CA SER A 406 -11.43 0.99 -13.69
C SER A 406 -10.04 1.53 -13.47
N ALA A 407 -9.51 2.36 -14.36
CA ALA A 407 -8.11 2.79 -14.33
C ALA A 407 -7.77 3.73 -13.14
N PHE A 408 -8.76 4.39 -12.56
CA PHE A 408 -8.58 5.19 -11.36
C PHE A 408 -8.38 4.35 -10.08
N LEU A 409 -8.70 3.07 -10.09
CA LEU A 409 -8.57 2.18 -8.94
C LEU A 409 -7.13 1.66 -8.81
N ASP A 410 -6.48 1.98 -7.71
CA ASP A 410 -5.26 1.34 -7.26
C ASP A 410 -5.62 0.17 -6.34
N ARG A 411 -5.98 -0.97 -6.96
CA ARG A 411 -6.52 -2.12 -6.23
C ARG A 411 -5.52 -2.72 -5.26
N GLN A 412 -4.24 -2.72 -5.60
CA GLN A 412 -3.18 -3.19 -4.69
C GLN A 412 -3.17 -2.33 -3.42
N SER A 413 -2.98 -1.02 -3.56
CA SER A 413 -2.97 -0.11 -2.40
C SER A 413 -4.29 -0.12 -1.62
N LEU A 414 -5.44 -0.18 -2.31
CA LEU A 414 -6.74 -0.27 -1.65
C LEU A 414 -6.87 -1.59 -0.87
N GLY A 415 -6.45 -2.72 -1.43
CA GLY A 415 -6.47 -4.02 -0.76
C GLY A 415 -5.57 -4.09 0.49
N GLU A 416 -4.46 -3.36 0.50
CA GLU A 416 -3.62 -3.21 1.69
C GLU A 416 -4.32 -2.39 2.80
N LEU A 417 -5.10 -1.39 2.39
CA LEU A 417 -5.72 -0.42 3.32
C LEU A 417 -6.98 -0.95 3.99
N VAL A 418 -7.87 -1.63 3.24
CA VAL A 418 -9.19 -2.03 3.73
C VAL A 418 -9.22 -3.44 4.33
N ASP A 419 -10.31 -3.77 5.03
CA ASP A 419 -10.54 -5.12 5.56
C ASP A 419 -11.05 -6.06 4.46
N TYR A 420 -11.97 -5.57 3.61
CA TYR A 420 -12.54 -6.33 2.50
C TYR A 420 -12.69 -5.49 1.23
N MET A 421 -12.61 -6.16 0.09
CA MET A 421 -12.82 -5.55 -1.22
C MET A 421 -13.88 -6.37 -1.98
N MET A 422 -14.99 -5.72 -2.33
CA MET A 422 -16.04 -6.32 -3.14
C MET A 422 -15.73 -6.05 -4.61
N VAL A 423 -15.60 -7.10 -5.39
CA VAL A 423 -15.40 -6.99 -6.83
C VAL A 423 -16.75 -7.08 -7.51
N MET A 424 -17.24 -5.98 -8.05
CA MET A 424 -18.52 -5.89 -8.76
C MET A 424 -18.45 -6.65 -10.09
N SER A 425 -18.43 -7.99 -10.02
CA SER A 425 -18.28 -8.88 -11.15
C SER A 425 -19.60 -9.02 -11.93
N TYR A 426 -20.17 -7.88 -12.33
CA TYR A 426 -21.37 -7.78 -13.16
C TYR A 426 -21.27 -6.59 -14.12
N ASP A 427 -22.29 -6.44 -14.98
CA ASP A 427 -22.31 -5.53 -16.14
C ASP A 427 -21.20 -5.84 -17.17
N GLU A 428 -20.85 -7.13 -17.34
CA GLU A 428 -20.04 -7.61 -18.47
C GLU A 428 -20.63 -7.08 -19.80
N HIS A 429 -21.96 -7.19 -19.93
CA HIS A 429 -22.73 -6.50 -20.94
C HIS A 429 -23.68 -5.51 -20.25
N TRP A 430 -23.29 -4.23 -20.24
CA TRP A 430 -24.03 -3.14 -19.56
C TRP A 430 -25.26 -2.70 -20.35
N ALA A 431 -26.11 -1.85 -19.77
CA ALA A 431 -27.42 -1.49 -20.29
C ALA A 431 -27.44 -1.01 -21.76
N SER A 432 -26.43 -0.27 -22.19
CA SER A 432 -26.28 0.24 -23.56
C SER A 432 -25.23 -0.51 -24.38
N SER A 433 -24.87 -1.73 -23.97
CA SER A 433 -23.96 -2.56 -24.74
C SER A 433 -24.42 -2.75 -26.18
N PRO A 434 -23.53 -2.62 -27.16
CA PRO A 434 -23.87 -2.80 -28.58
C PRO A 434 -24.15 -4.25 -28.95
N ARG A 435 -23.96 -5.18 -28.03
CA ARG A 435 -24.20 -6.62 -28.19
C ARG A 435 -24.98 -7.15 -27.01
N ALA A 436 -25.94 -8.04 -27.30
CA ALA A 436 -26.61 -8.81 -26.27
C ALA A 436 -25.65 -9.85 -25.65
N GLY A 437 -25.72 -10.05 -24.33
CA GLY A 437 -24.89 -11.00 -23.62
C GLY A 437 -25.25 -11.11 -22.14
N SER A 438 -24.57 -12.01 -21.44
CA SER A 438 -24.71 -12.18 -20.00
C SER A 438 -24.33 -10.90 -19.25
N VAL A 439 -25.01 -10.63 -18.14
CA VAL A 439 -24.61 -9.58 -17.20
C VAL A 439 -23.33 -9.98 -16.47
N SER A 440 -23.14 -11.28 -16.26
CA SER A 440 -21.97 -11.84 -15.57
C SER A 440 -21.80 -13.30 -15.93
N SER A 441 -21.06 -13.60 -16.99
CA SER A 441 -20.72 -14.99 -17.28
C SER A 441 -19.72 -15.54 -16.26
N LEU A 442 -19.81 -16.83 -15.95
CA LEU A 442 -18.95 -17.46 -14.93
C LEU A 442 -17.46 -17.35 -15.28
N PRO A 443 -17.02 -17.61 -16.54
CA PRO A 443 -15.60 -17.46 -16.90
C PRO A 443 -15.11 -16.01 -16.81
N TRP A 444 -15.96 -15.03 -17.12
CA TRP A 444 -15.60 -13.63 -17.01
C TRP A 444 -15.45 -13.20 -15.54
N ALA A 445 -16.38 -13.62 -14.67
CA ALA A 445 -16.29 -13.35 -13.24
C ALA A 445 -15.06 -14.01 -12.61
N GLU A 446 -14.74 -15.27 -12.95
CA GLU A 446 -13.53 -15.94 -12.53
C GLU A 446 -12.26 -15.19 -12.96
N ASN A 447 -12.18 -14.81 -14.23
CA ASN A 447 -11.03 -14.06 -14.75
C ASN A 447 -10.87 -12.69 -14.05
N ALA A 448 -11.99 -12.02 -13.72
CA ALA A 448 -11.96 -10.77 -12.96
C ALA A 448 -11.32 -10.95 -11.58
N MET A 449 -11.71 -12.00 -10.85
CA MET A 449 -11.15 -12.31 -9.53
C MET A 449 -9.67 -12.69 -9.61
N ARG A 450 -9.31 -13.61 -10.53
CA ARG A 450 -7.93 -14.05 -10.72
C ARG A 450 -6.98 -12.88 -11.03
N LYS A 451 -7.38 -11.95 -11.89
CA LYS A 451 -6.57 -10.76 -12.19
C LYS A 451 -6.27 -9.90 -10.97
N ILE A 452 -7.23 -9.71 -10.10
CA ILE A 452 -7.03 -8.92 -8.87
C ILE A 452 -6.10 -9.66 -7.90
N ILE A 453 -6.25 -10.98 -7.78
CA ILE A 453 -5.38 -11.82 -6.94
C ILE A 453 -3.95 -11.85 -7.49
N GLU A 454 -3.78 -12.11 -8.78
CA GLU A 454 -2.48 -12.39 -9.40
C GLU A 454 -1.73 -11.13 -9.81
N GLU A 455 -2.41 -10.14 -10.39
CA GLU A 455 -1.78 -8.92 -10.92
C GLU A 455 -1.74 -7.78 -9.89
N ASP A 456 -2.81 -7.59 -9.11
CA ASP A 456 -2.89 -6.56 -8.08
C ASP A 456 -2.50 -7.08 -6.68
N GLN A 457 -2.21 -8.39 -6.55
CA GLN A 457 -1.71 -9.07 -5.34
C GLN A 457 -2.60 -8.86 -4.10
N VAL A 458 -3.91 -8.71 -4.31
CA VAL A 458 -4.85 -8.62 -3.21
C VAL A 458 -5.13 -10.03 -2.68
N PRO A 459 -4.96 -10.29 -1.36
CA PRO A 459 -5.23 -11.62 -0.79
C PRO A 459 -6.67 -12.08 -1.04
N ALA A 460 -6.84 -13.34 -1.45
CA ALA A 460 -8.16 -13.89 -1.77
C ALA A 460 -9.14 -13.84 -0.58
N ASP A 461 -8.65 -14.01 0.64
CA ASP A 461 -9.40 -13.96 1.89
C ASP A 461 -9.88 -12.54 2.28
N LYS A 462 -9.51 -11.51 1.50
CA LYS A 462 -10.07 -10.15 1.58
C LYS A 462 -11.10 -9.87 0.50
N LEU A 463 -11.25 -10.72 -0.50
CA LEU A 463 -12.09 -10.47 -1.66
C LEU A 463 -13.48 -11.09 -1.51
N LEU A 464 -14.52 -10.32 -1.89
CA LEU A 464 -15.87 -10.82 -2.06
C LEU A 464 -16.26 -10.80 -3.53
N LEU A 465 -16.84 -11.91 -4.02
CA LEU A 465 -17.36 -12.00 -5.37
C LEU A 465 -18.68 -11.24 -5.48
N GLY A 466 -18.73 -10.19 -6.28
CA GLY A 466 -19.95 -9.47 -6.62
C GLY A 466 -20.86 -10.31 -7.51
N ILE A 467 -22.11 -10.51 -7.08
CA ILE A 467 -23.11 -11.35 -7.76
C ILE A 467 -24.31 -10.48 -8.16
N PRO A 468 -24.74 -10.47 -9.44
CA PRO A 468 -25.99 -9.82 -9.82
C PRO A 468 -27.18 -10.70 -9.46
N LEU A 469 -28.25 -10.10 -8.94
CA LEU A 469 -29.58 -10.74 -8.78
C LEU A 469 -30.57 -10.21 -9.83
N TYR A 470 -30.04 -9.71 -10.93
CA TYR A 470 -30.75 -9.17 -12.06
C TYR A 470 -30.13 -9.63 -13.36
N THR A 471 -30.92 -9.56 -14.40
CA THR A 471 -30.45 -9.78 -15.77
C THR A 471 -31.03 -8.71 -16.72
N ARG A 472 -30.69 -8.85 -17.98
CA ARG A 472 -31.21 -7.97 -19.05
C ARG A 472 -32.04 -8.76 -20.04
N ILE A 473 -33.24 -8.25 -20.31
CA ILE A 473 -34.07 -8.69 -21.46
C ILE A 473 -33.55 -7.89 -22.67
N TRP A 474 -32.69 -8.54 -23.45
CA TRP A 474 -32.15 -7.94 -24.66
C TRP A 474 -33.17 -7.95 -25.79
N THR A 475 -33.15 -6.89 -26.60
CA THR A 475 -33.98 -6.72 -27.79
C THR A 475 -33.08 -6.44 -28.96
N GLU A 476 -33.03 -7.34 -29.92
CA GLU A 476 -32.35 -7.20 -31.20
C GLU A 476 -33.39 -7.00 -32.31
N LYS A 477 -33.44 -5.79 -32.87
CA LYS A 477 -34.40 -5.44 -33.90
C LYS A 477 -33.70 -5.02 -35.19
N PRO A 478 -34.08 -5.58 -36.35
CA PRO A 478 -33.61 -5.09 -37.63
C PRO A 478 -34.12 -3.66 -37.89
N VAL A 479 -33.23 -2.72 -38.15
CA VAL A 479 -33.56 -1.33 -38.51
C VAL A 479 -32.58 -0.91 -39.61
N ASP A 480 -33.10 -0.56 -40.78
CA ASP A 480 -32.30 -0.10 -41.93
C ASP A 480 -31.14 -1.02 -42.30
N GLY A 481 -31.36 -2.34 -42.29
CA GLY A 481 -30.35 -3.35 -42.62
C GLY A 481 -29.29 -3.58 -41.54
N LYS A 482 -29.42 -2.95 -40.35
CA LYS A 482 -28.54 -3.15 -39.18
C LYS A 482 -29.36 -3.67 -38.01
N THR A 483 -28.73 -4.47 -37.15
CA THR A 483 -29.33 -4.89 -35.88
C THR A 483 -29.15 -3.81 -34.82
N LYS A 484 -30.25 -3.24 -34.35
CA LYS A 484 -30.28 -2.33 -33.21
C LYS A 484 -30.47 -3.15 -31.93
N VAL A 485 -29.55 -2.99 -30.97
CA VAL A 485 -29.60 -3.67 -29.67
C VAL A 485 -30.06 -2.69 -28.60
N SER A 486 -30.96 -3.13 -27.73
CA SER A 486 -31.37 -2.42 -26.51
C SER A 486 -31.67 -3.43 -25.40
N SER A 487 -31.74 -2.97 -24.18
CA SER A 487 -32.00 -3.86 -23.03
C SER A 487 -32.97 -3.24 -22.02
N LYS A 488 -33.58 -4.10 -21.21
CA LYS A 488 -34.36 -3.74 -20.03
C LYS A 488 -33.88 -4.59 -18.87
N THR A 489 -33.53 -3.97 -17.75
CA THR A 489 -33.19 -4.67 -16.52
C THR A 489 -34.40 -5.33 -15.89
N ALA A 490 -34.25 -6.57 -15.42
CA ALA A 490 -35.28 -7.32 -14.71
C ALA A 490 -34.68 -8.16 -13.60
N GLY A 491 -35.28 -8.13 -12.41
CA GLY A 491 -34.91 -9.01 -11.30
C GLY A 491 -35.40 -10.44 -11.52
N MET A 492 -34.93 -11.35 -10.68
CA MET A 492 -35.19 -12.80 -10.80
C MET A 492 -36.68 -13.12 -10.88
N LYS A 493 -37.52 -12.53 -10.01
CA LYS A 493 -38.97 -12.74 -10.00
C LYS A 493 -39.64 -12.37 -11.34
N ALA A 494 -39.29 -11.23 -11.87
CA ALA A 494 -39.88 -10.77 -13.14
C ALA A 494 -39.51 -11.69 -14.33
N ILE A 495 -38.31 -12.24 -14.30
CA ILE A 495 -37.86 -13.22 -15.31
C ILE A 495 -38.56 -14.55 -15.15
N GLN A 496 -38.73 -15.06 -13.92
CA GLN A 496 -39.49 -16.28 -13.68
C GLN A 496 -40.96 -16.15 -14.19
N GLU A 497 -41.64 -15.08 -13.83
CA GLU A 497 -42.99 -14.78 -14.30
C GLU A 497 -43.08 -14.69 -15.85
N LEU A 498 -42.06 -14.11 -16.49
CA LEU A 498 -41.99 -14.03 -17.95
C LEU A 498 -41.84 -15.41 -18.59
N ILE A 499 -40.96 -16.25 -18.04
CA ILE A 499 -40.71 -17.63 -18.50
C ILE A 499 -42.00 -18.46 -18.41
N GLU A 500 -42.68 -18.42 -17.27
CA GLU A 500 -43.97 -19.11 -17.05
C GLU A 500 -45.05 -18.63 -17.99
N LYS A 501 -45.26 -17.30 -18.08
CA LYS A 501 -46.28 -16.69 -18.92
C LYS A 501 -46.10 -17.04 -20.39
N LYS A 502 -44.87 -17.09 -20.88
CA LYS A 502 -44.55 -17.38 -22.28
C LYS A 502 -44.28 -18.86 -22.54
N GLN A 503 -44.29 -19.70 -21.47
CA GLN A 503 -43.97 -21.13 -21.54
C GLN A 503 -42.60 -21.40 -22.18
N LEU A 504 -41.61 -20.54 -21.90
CA LEU A 504 -40.24 -20.66 -22.39
C LEU A 504 -39.56 -21.87 -21.73
N LYS A 505 -38.61 -22.47 -22.44
CA LYS A 505 -37.82 -23.60 -21.93
C LYS A 505 -36.37 -23.17 -21.82
N PRO A 506 -35.89 -22.80 -20.62
CA PRO A 506 -34.50 -22.49 -20.41
C PRO A 506 -33.58 -23.66 -20.74
N GLN A 507 -32.46 -23.39 -21.37
CA GLN A 507 -31.42 -24.36 -21.67
C GLN A 507 -30.10 -23.84 -21.11
N LEU A 508 -29.27 -24.74 -20.60
CA LEU A 508 -27.94 -24.35 -20.09
C LEU A 508 -27.07 -23.87 -21.24
N ASP A 509 -26.60 -22.63 -21.14
CA ASP A 509 -25.52 -22.10 -21.95
C ASP A 509 -24.19 -22.38 -21.22
N GLU A 510 -23.50 -23.45 -21.64
CA GLU A 510 -22.24 -23.90 -21.03
C GLU A 510 -21.14 -22.82 -21.12
N ALA A 511 -21.17 -21.96 -22.13
CA ALA A 511 -20.19 -20.89 -22.31
C ALA A 511 -20.30 -19.80 -21.24
N THR A 512 -21.48 -19.56 -20.70
CA THR A 512 -21.72 -18.57 -19.65
C THR A 512 -21.93 -19.19 -18.26
N GLY A 513 -22.23 -20.48 -18.19
CA GLY A 513 -22.61 -21.18 -16.96
C GLY A 513 -24.01 -20.79 -16.45
N GLN A 514 -24.88 -20.29 -17.33
CA GLN A 514 -26.21 -19.80 -17.01
C GLN A 514 -27.29 -20.50 -17.84
N ASN A 515 -28.51 -20.56 -17.31
CA ASN A 515 -29.66 -20.89 -18.13
C ASN A 515 -29.96 -19.73 -19.07
N TYR A 516 -30.38 -20.06 -20.30
CA TYR A 516 -30.59 -19.11 -21.38
C TYR A 516 -31.91 -19.38 -22.08
N VAL A 517 -32.58 -18.31 -22.51
CA VAL A 517 -33.77 -18.36 -23.41
C VAL A 517 -33.66 -17.33 -24.50
N GLU A 518 -34.23 -17.66 -25.67
CA GLU A 518 -34.48 -16.69 -26.71
C GLU A 518 -35.90 -16.92 -27.31
N TYR A 519 -36.52 -15.85 -27.76
CA TYR A 519 -37.83 -15.89 -28.40
C TYR A 519 -38.03 -14.66 -29.30
N GLU A 520 -39.02 -14.76 -30.23
CA GLU A 520 -39.42 -13.66 -31.09
C GLU A 520 -40.63 -12.95 -30.52
N GLU A 521 -40.62 -11.64 -30.50
CA GLU A 521 -41.75 -10.79 -30.10
C GLU A 521 -41.68 -9.43 -30.80
N ASP A 522 -42.82 -9.01 -31.39
CA ASP A 522 -42.97 -7.72 -32.09
C ASP A 522 -41.93 -7.50 -33.19
N GLY A 523 -41.56 -8.55 -33.92
CA GLY A 523 -40.55 -8.52 -34.97
C GLY A 523 -39.13 -8.26 -34.49
N ALA A 524 -38.86 -8.54 -33.23
CA ALA A 524 -37.55 -8.45 -32.61
C ALA A 524 -37.19 -9.75 -31.91
N LYS A 525 -35.91 -10.11 -31.95
CA LYS A 525 -35.37 -11.23 -31.18
C LYS A 525 -35.13 -10.78 -29.74
N ARG A 526 -35.63 -11.58 -28.79
CA ARG A 526 -35.39 -11.40 -27.35
C ARG A 526 -34.41 -12.45 -26.86
N ARG A 527 -33.44 -12.01 -26.02
CA ARG A 527 -32.46 -12.91 -25.41
C ARG A 527 -32.30 -12.61 -23.93
N ILE A 528 -32.18 -13.67 -23.11
CA ILE A 528 -32.06 -13.54 -21.67
C ILE A 528 -31.09 -14.62 -21.17
N TRP A 529 -29.99 -14.22 -20.52
CA TRP A 529 -29.18 -15.07 -19.67
C TRP A 529 -29.72 -14.93 -18.26
N ILE A 530 -30.14 -16.04 -17.66
CA ILE A 530 -31.00 -16.05 -16.49
C ILE A 530 -30.13 -16.14 -15.23
N GLU A 531 -30.41 -15.26 -14.26
CA GLU A 531 -29.92 -15.44 -12.91
C GLU A 531 -30.92 -16.29 -12.13
N ASP A 532 -30.50 -17.48 -11.75
CA ASP A 532 -31.31 -18.48 -11.04
C ASP A 532 -30.42 -19.35 -10.13
N GLN A 533 -30.99 -20.40 -9.57
CA GLN A 533 -30.27 -21.34 -8.70
C GLN A 533 -28.99 -21.89 -9.36
N THR A 534 -29.02 -22.17 -10.67
CA THR A 534 -27.87 -22.75 -11.41
C THR A 534 -26.69 -21.77 -11.39
N SER A 535 -26.93 -20.52 -11.79
CA SER A 535 -25.90 -19.50 -11.84
C SER A 535 -25.38 -19.11 -10.45
N LEU A 536 -26.25 -19.01 -9.44
CA LEU A 536 -25.87 -18.69 -8.08
C LEU A 536 -25.01 -19.77 -7.45
N GLN A 537 -25.38 -21.06 -7.62
CA GLN A 537 -24.58 -22.18 -7.13
C GLN A 537 -23.18 -22.19 -7.75
N ALA A 538 -23.08 -21.96 -9.05
CA ALA A 538 -21.79 -21.89 -9.75
C ALA A 538 -20.90 -20.78 -9.19
N ARG A 539 -21.45 -19.61 -8.86
CA ARG A 539 -20.68 -18.47 -8.29
C ARG A 539 -20.28 -18.70 -6.83
N VAL A 540 -21.15 -19.29 -6.01
CA VAL A 540 -20.80 -19.67 -4.63
C VAL A 540 -19.66 -20.68 -4.65
N LYS A 541 -19.74 -21.68 -5.52
CA LYS A 541 -18.67 -22.67 -5.71
C LYS A 541 -17.37 -22.01 -6.16
N LEU A 542 -17.42 -21.08 -7.12
CA LEU A 542 -16.26 -20.33 -7.57
C LEU A 542 -15.61 -19.53 -6.43
N ALA A 543 -16.41 -18.87 -5.58
CA ALA A 543 -15.89 -18.14 -4.42
C ALA A 543 -15.16 -19.06 -3.44
N GLN A 544 -15.71 -20.27 -3.20
CA GLN A 544 -15.07 -21.29 -2.37
C GLN A 544 -13.78 -21.83 -2.99
N GLU A 545 -13.78 -22.15 -4.29
CA GLU A 545 -12.62 -22.67 -5.02
C GLU A 545 -11.44 -21.70 -5.07
N LEU A 546 -11.74 -20.39 -5.12
CA LEU A 546 -10.73 -19.33 -5.08
C LEU A 546 -10.31 -18.93 -3.65
N GLY A 547 -10.93 -19.49 -2.61
CA GLY A 547 -10.65 -19.15 -1.21
C GLY A 547 -11.02 -17.71 -0.86
N LEU A 548 -12.10 -17.16 -1.47
CA LEU A 548 -12.54 -15.80 -1.21
C LEU A 548 -13.16 -15.66 0.18
N ALA A 549 -13.17 -14.42 0.71
CA ALA A 549 -13.86 -14.09 1.97
C ALA A 549 -15.37 -14.37 1.91
N GLY A 550 -15.96 -14.35 0.71
CA GLY A 550 -17.38 -14.61 0.54
C GLY A 550 -17.97 -14.00 -0.73
N THR A 551 -19.23 -13.62 -0.64
CA THR A 551 -20.00 -13.05 -1.76
C THR A 551 -20.70 -11.75 -1.37
N ALA A 552 -20.96 -10.88 -2.35
CA ALA A 552 -21.72 -9.64 -2.21
C ALA A 552 -22.73 -9.54 -3.35
N SER A 553 -24.03 -9.44 -3.04
CA SER A 553 -25.09 -9.58 -4.04
C SER A 553 -25.86 -8.27 -4.29
N TRP A 554 -25.97 -7.85 -5.55
CA TRP A 554 -26.71 -6.66 -5.98
C TRP A 554 -28.03 -7.03 -6.64
N THR A 555 -29.17 -6.69 -6.13
CA THR A 555 -29.53 -6.09 -4.83
C THR A 555 -30.72 -6.86 -4.25
N ARG A 556 -31.00 -6.74 -2.95
CA ARG A 556 -32.04 -7.51 -2.26
C ARG A 556 -33.39 -7.50 -3.00
N SER A 557 -33.84 -6.35 -3.48
CA SER A 557 -35.14 -6.20 -4.14
C SER A 557 -35.26 -6.94 -5.48
N PHE A 558 -34.17 -7.44 -6.06
CA PHE A 558 -34.17 -8.23 -7.28
C PHE A 558 -34.24 -9.74 -7.03
N ALA A 559 -33.96 -10.17 -5.81
CA ALA A 559 -33.87 -11.57 -5.45
C ALA A 559 -35.23 -12.28 -5.40
N LEU A 560 -35.22 -13.56 -5.71
CA LEU A 560 -36.24 -14.50 -5.27
C LEU A 560 -35.90 -15.00 -3.85
N PRO A 561 -36.92 -15.39 -3.04
CA PRO A 561 -36.66 -15.92 -1.69
C PRO A 561 -35.69 -17.11 -1.69
N GLU A 562 -35.77 -17.98 -2.69
CA GLU A 562 -34.96 -19.19 -2.85
C GLU A 562 -33.48 -18.89 -3.13
N ALA A 563 -33.14 -17.67 -3.55
CA ALA A 563 -31.76 -17.26 -3.77
C ALA A 563 -30.96 -17.29 -2.47
N TRP A 564 -31.58 -16.97 -1.34
CA TRP A 564 -30.94 -16.93 -0.04
C TRP A 564 -30.47 -18.30 0.43
N ASP A 565 -31.25 -19.35 0.18
CA ASP A 565 -30.88 -20.74 0.52
C ASP A 565 -29.64 -21.22 -0.26
N VAL A 566 -29.43 -20.69 -1.46
CA VAL A 566 -28.26 -20.98 -2.28
C VAL A 566 -27.05 -20.19 -1.81
N LEU A 567 -27.24 -18.91 -1.54
CA LEU A 567 -26.16 -18.02 -1.09
C LEU A 567 -25.71 -18.31 0.35
N ALA A 568 -26.53 -19.01 1.15
CA ALA A 568 -26.21 -19.44 2.50
C ALA A 568 -25.21 -20.61 2.58
N ARG A 569 -24.89 -21.25 1.47
CA ARG A 569 -24.03 -22.46 1.38
C ARG A 569 -22.59 -22.08 1.06
#